data_bc0c1a86d1e742e8077138340987d11b
#
_entry.id   bc0c1a86d1e742e8077138340987d11b
#
_cell.length_a   1.000
_cell.length_b   1.000
_cell.length_c   1.000
_cell.angle_alpha   90.00
_cell.angle_beta   90.00
_cell.angle_gamma   90.00
#
_symmetry.space_group_name_H-M   'P 1'
#
loop_
_entity.id
_entity.type
_entity.pdbx_description
1 polymer ?
#
loop_
_entity_poly.entity_id
_entity_poly.type
_entity_poly.pdbx_seq_one_letter_code
_entity_poly.pdbx_strand_id
1 'polypeptide(L)'
;MSLVPYFFELSGEHPSLPLADAYGCCAAECDGFRLSASGPGYAVLGFEPGKLGGIASRLALTRRLGRYLGSSSLDGSSSLAADLELPSGTVAVRVRRFQGCNDGIDLNRLAAKIGGIVARDRKVDLTSPDVELGLFVSDRVHFYLREAEIDRSQFEARKVAERPFFSPISLHPKFARAVVNMTFAPRGGTLLDPFCGTGGILIEAASIGVKVCGSDISPTMVDGCIRNMEHFQLPYERMEVADIGDIGSVFGRVDAVATDPPYGRATSTMKEPLGELYDRAMGSISEVLDR
;
A
#
# COMPACT_ATOMS: atom_id res chain seq x y z
N MET A 1 -12.56 9.81 19.77
CA MET A 1 -12.40 10.67 18.54
C MET A 1 -13.30 10.11 17.45
N SER A 2 -13.92 10.98 16.62
CA SER A 2 -14.81 10.51 15.56
C SER A 2 -13.99 10.06 14.35
N LEU A 3 -14.25 8.84 13.86
CA LEU A 3 -13.67 8.34 12.63
C LEU A 3 -14.33 9.02 11.43
N VAL A 4 -13.53 9.57 10.53
CA VAL A 4 -13.99 10.16 9.27
C VAL A 4 -13.82 9.13 8.16
N PRO A 5 -14.86 8.88 7.34
CA PRO A 5 -14.74 7.92 6.24
C PRO A 5 -13.90 8.49 5.09
N TYR A 6 -12.95 7.71 4.60
CA TYR A 6 -12.11 8.00 3.44
C TYR A 6 -12.30 6.97 2.35
N PHE A 7 -12.36 7.43 1.13
CA PHE A 7 -12.41 6.62 -0.07
C PHE A 7 -11.00 6.34 -0.58
N PHE A 8 -10.71 5.07 -0.87
CA PHE A 8 -9.48 4.61 -1.47
C PHE A 8 -9.78 4.10 -2.88
N GLU A 9 -9.22 4.75 -3.90
CA GLU A 9 -9.22 4.27 -5.27
C GLU A 9 -8.12 3.22 -5.42
N LEU A 10 -8.50 1.96 -5.35
CA LEU A 10 -7.59 0.82 -5.39
C LEU A 10 -7.12 0.52 -6.81
N SER A 11 -5.91 -0.02 -6.97
CA SER A 11 -5.43 -0.49 -8.25
C SER A 11 -6.14 -1.79 -8.67
N GLY A 12 -6.30 -2.01 -9.97
CA GLY A 12 -6.87 -3.25 -10.51
C GLY A 12 -5.84 -4.37 -10.76
N GLU A 13 -4.64 -4.26 -10.18
CA GLU A 13 -3.53 -5.16 -10.50
C GLU A 13 -3.63 -6.55 -9.86
N HIS A 14 -4.43 -6.67 -8.80
CA HIS A 14 -4.70 -7.93 -8.12
C HIS A 14 -6.07 -7.87 -7.44
N PRO A 15 -6.82 -8.98 -7.35
CA PRO A 15 -8.19 -8.95 -6.82
C PRO A 15 -8.29 -8.62 -5.33
N SER A 16 -7.31 -8.97 -4.50
CA SER A 16 -7.35 -8.82 -3.05
C SER A 16 -6.24 -7.97 -2.44
N LEU A 17 -5.03 -7.99 -3.02
CA LEU A 17 -3.88 -7.29 -2.44
C LEU A 17 -4.09 -5.78 -2.25
N PRO A 18 -4.74 -5.01 -3.16
CA PRO A 18 -4.94 -3.59 -2.94
C PRO A 18 -5.79 -3.26 -1.71
N LEU A 19 -6.79 -4.08 -1.42
CA LEU A 19 -7.60 -3.93 -0.20
C LEU A 19 -6.77 -4.28 1.04
N ALA A 20 -6.00 -5.37 1.00
CA ALA A 20 -5.13 -5.77 2.10
C ALA A 20 -4.03 -4.73 2.39
N ASP A 21 -3.43 -4.14 1.35
CA ASP A 21 -2.48 -3.03 1.45
C ASP A 21 -3.10 -1.82 2.17
N ALA A 22 -4.27 -1.35 1.71
CA ALA A 22 -4.96 -0.22 2.32
C ALA A 22 -5.36 -0.49 3.78
N TYR A 23 -5.85 -1.70 4.06
CA TYR A 23 -6.19 -2.14 5.40
C TYR A 23 -4.96 -2.16 6.32
N GLY A 24 -3.86 -2.75 5.85
CA GLY A 24 -2.59 -2.83 6.57
C GLY A 24 -1.99 -1.46 6.89
N CYS A 25 -2.07 -0.51 5.96
CA CYS A 25 -1.65 0.87 6.22
C CYS A 25 -2.45 1.51 7.36
N CYS A 26 -3.77 1.31 7.39
CA CYS A 26 -4.61 1.81 8.48
C CYS A 26 -4.28 1.12 9.81
N ALA A 27 -4.09 -0.21 9.79
CA ALA A 27 -3.75 -0.97 11.00
C ALA A 27 -2.40 -0.55 11.59
N ALA A 28 -1.42 -0.23 10.75
CA ALA A 28 -0.08 0.20 11.18
C ALA A 28 -0.03 1.64 11.71
N GLU A 29 -0.92 2.53 11.25
CA GLU A 29 -0.86 3.96 11.55
C GLU A 29 -1.93 4.42 12.55
N CYS A 30 -2.99 3.63 12.77
CA CYS A 30 -4.14 4.03 13.59
C CYS A 30 -4.33 3.12 14.80
N ASP A 31 -4.61 3.69 15.95
CA ASP A 31 -5.04 2.94 17.14
C ASP A 31 -6.45 2.34 16.99
N GLY A 32 -7.23 2.87 16.05
CA GLY A 32 -8.54 2.38 15.68
C GLY A 32 -8.98 2.88 14.31
N PHE A 33 -9.56 1.99 13.52
CA PHE A 33 -10.12 2.30 12.21
C PHE A 33 -11.27 1.32 11.89
N ARG A 34 -12.04 1.60 10.84
CA ARG A 34 -13.18 0.77 10.45
C ARG A 34 -13.30 0.66 8.94
N LEU A 35 -13.32 -0.56 8.42
CA LEU A 35 -13.76 -0.83 7.05
C LEU A 35 -15.29 -0.73 7.00
N SER A 36 -15.81 0.24 6.25
CA SER A 36 -17.24 0.51 6.12
C SER A 36 -17.84 -0.06 4.85
N ALA A 37 -17.07 -0.09 3.77
CA ALA A 37 -17.45 -0.68 2.49
C ALA A 37 -16.21 -1.05 1.66
N SER A 38 -16.37 -2.03 0.78
CA SER A 38 -15.40 -2.36 -0.25
C SER A 38 -16.09 -2.99 -1.44
N GLY A 39 -15.47 -2.87 -2.61
CA GLY A 39 -15.99 -3.43 -3.86
C GLY A 39 -14.95 -3.33 -4.97
N PRO A 40 -15.38 -3.51 -6.23
CA PRO A 40 -14.46 -3.50 -7.37
C PRO A 40 -13.68 -2.18 -7.45
N GLY A 41 -12.38 -2.23 -7.13
CA GLY A 41 -11.47 -1.10 -7.23
C GLY A 41 -11.59 -0.03 -6.15
N TYR A 42 -12.31 -0.28 -5.05
CA TYR A 42 -12.42 0.69 -3.97
C TYR A 42 -12.51 0.07 -2.57
N ALA A 43 -12.17 0.89 -1.59
CA ALA A 43 -12.49 0.67 -0.18
C ALA A 43 -12.91 2.00 0.48
N VAL A 44 -13.74 1.92 1.51
CA VAL A 44 -14.07 3.03 2.40
C VAL A 44 -13.64 2.65 3.81
N LEU A 45 -12.61 3.34 4.29
CA LEU A 45 -12.02 3.11 5.60
C LEU A 45 -12.20 4.39 6.45
N GLY A 46 -12.75 4.23 7.64
CA GLY A 46 -12.90 5.32 8.61
C GLY A 46 -11.72 5.36 9.56
N PHE A 47 -11.06 6.51 9.66
CA PHE A 47 -9.95 6.74 10.59
C PHE A 47 -9.87 8.22 11.00
N GLU A 48 -8.98 8.52 11.93
CA GLU A 48 -8.75 9.87 12.41
C GLU A 48 -8.04 10.74 11.36
N PRO A 49 -8.53 11.97 11.03
CA PRO A 49 -7.97 12.80 9.95
C PRO A 49 -6.48 13.05 10.04
N GLY A 50 -5.94 13.20 11.25
CA GLY A 50 -4.49 13.41 11.47
C GLY A 50 -3.60 12.26 10.99
N LYS A 51 -4.16 11.09 10.71
CA LYS A 51 -3.44 9.90 10.24
C LYS A 51 -3.31 9.81 8.71
N LEU A 52 -4.02 10.68 7.96
CA LEU A 52 -4.04 10.66 6.49
C LEU A 52 -2.63 10.65 5.87
N GLY A 53 -1.75 11.55 6.29
CA GLY A 53 -0.40 11.66 5.74
C GLY A 53 0.45 10.41 5.97
N GLY A 54 0.34 9.83 7.17
CA GLY A 54 1.00 8.57 7.52
C GLY A 54 0.54 7.42 6.62
N ILE A 55 -0.79 7.23 6.52
CA ILE A 55 -1.40 6.22 5.68
C ILE A 55 -0.99 6.42 4.21
N ALA A 56 -1.14 7.64 3.66
CA ALA A 56 -0.84 7.95 2.27
C ALA A 56 0.62 7.63 1.90
N SER A 57 1.57 7.89 2.80
CA SER A 57 3.00 7.62 2.58
C SER A 57 3.35 6.12 2.50
N ARG A 58 2.51 5.25 3.05
CA ARG A 58 2.69 3.79 3.03
C ARG A 58 2.08 3.13 1.81
N LEU A 59 0.95 3.66 1.31
CA LEU A 59 0.14 3.04 0.27
C LEU A 59 0.94 2.70 -0.99
N ALA A 60 0.80 1.46 -1.45
CA ALA A 60 1.46 0.94 -2.64
C ALA A 60 0.49 0.66 -3.79
N LEU A 61 -0.69 0.13 -3.46
CA LEU A 61 -1.66 -0.37 -4.43
C LEU A 61 -2.95 0.46 -4.46
N THR A 62 -2.90 1.67 -3.90
CA THR A 62 -3.91 2.71 -3.99
C THR A 62 -3.44 3.80 -4.95
N ARG A 63 -4.35 4.38 -5.72
CA ARG A 63 -4.05 5.48 -6.66
C ARG A 63 -4.33 6.84 -6.03
N ARG A 64 -5.50 6.97 -5.40
CA ARG A 64 -5.99 8.19 -4.79
C ARG A 64 -6.74 7.89 -3.52
N LEU A 65 -6.77 8.87 -2.68
CA LEU A 65 -7.41 8.79 -1.38
C LEU A 65 -8.03 10.16 -1.06
N GLY A 66 -9.20 10.16 -0.44
CA GLY A 66 -9.87 11.39 -0.06
C GLY A 66 -11.10 11.17 0.79
N ARG A 67 -11.63 12.24 1.36
CA ARG A 67 -12.80 12.20 2.24
C ARG A 67 -14.02 11.68 1.48
N TYR A 68 -14.60 10.61 1.96
CA TYR A 68 -15.77 10.00 1.35
C TYR A 68 -17.03 10.83 1.65
N LEU A 69 -17.82 11.11 0.60
CA LEU A 69 -19.05 11.91 0.68
C LEU A 69 -20.32 11.07 0.50
N GLY A 70 -20.19 9.86 -0.03
CA GLY A 70 -21.33 8.98 -0.25
C GLY A 70 -21.30 8.27 -1.59
N SER A 71 -22.31 7.46 -1.86
CA SER A 71 -22.51 6.81 -3.16
C SER A 71 -23.97 6.77 -3.57
N SER A 72 -24.18 6.67 -4.87
CA SER A 72 -25.53 6.55 -5.45
C SER A 72 -25.53 5.58 -6.63
N SER A 73 -26.73 5.24 -7.12
CA SER A 73 -26.85 4.74 -8.49
C SER A 73 -26.47 5.84 -9.49
N LEU A 74 -26.27 5.49 -10.75
CA LEU A 74 -26.00 6.46 -11.80
C LEU A 74 -27.11 7.53 -11.89
N ASP A 75 -28.37 7.11 -11.85
CA ASP A 75 -29.52 8.01 -11.94
C ASP A 75 -29.62 8.94 -10.72
N GLY A 76 -29.29 8.45 -9.53
CA GLY A 76 -29.28 9.21 -8.28
C GLY A 76 -28.08 10.16 -8.12
N SER A 77 -27.10 10.09 -9.02
CA SER A 77 -25.86 10.87 -8.89
C SER A 77 -26.08 12.38 -8.88
N SER A 78 -27.06 12.88 -9.64
CA SER A 78 -27.39 14.31 -9.69
C SER A 78 -28.06 14.81 -8.41
N SER A 79 -28.91 14.01 -7.79
CA SER A 79 -29.53 14.35 -6.51
C SER A 79 -28.46 14.39 -5.40
N LEU A 80 -27.63 13.36 -5.30
CA LEU A 80 -26.55 13.37 -4.33
C LEU A 80 -25.63 14.57 -4.52
N ALA A 81 -25.24 14.89 -5.77
CA ALA A 81 -24.38 16.04 -6.05
C ALA A 81 -24.99 17.39 -5.65
N ALA A 82 -26.32 17.54 -5.74
CA ALA A 82 -27.01 18.74 -5.34
C ALA A 82 -27.06 18.95 -3.81
N ASP A 83 -27.01 17.86 -3.07
CA ASP A 83 -27.05 17.86 -1.59
C ASP A 83 -25.63 17.92 -0.94
N LEU A 84 -24.55 17.92 -1.75
CA LEU A 84 -23.19 17.97 -1.21
C LEU A 84 -22.83 19.35 -0.67
N GLU A 85 -22.35 19.39 0.56
CA GLU A 85 -21.68 20.54 1.14
C GLU A 85 -20.17 20.44 0.84
N LEU A 86 -19.70 21.25 -0.11
CA LEU A 86 -18.30 21.29 -0.50
C LEU A 86 -17.60 22.51 0.13
N PRO A 87 -16.30 22.42 0.47
CA PRO A 87 -15.50 23.56 0.92
C PRO A 87 -15.59 24.72 -0.10
N SER A 88 -15.40 25.96 0.38
CA SER A 88 -15.35 27.14 -0.50
C SER A 88 -14.15 27.09 -1.45
N GLY A 89 -14.24 27.80 -2.58
CA GLY A 89 -13.18 27.91 -3.59
C GLY A 89 -13.60 27.44 -4.97
N THR A 90 -12.64 27.40 -5.88
CA THR A 90 -12.81 26.87 -7.23
C THR A 90 -12.97 25.35 -7.19
N VAL A 91 -13.69 24.78 -8.16
CA VAL A 91 -13.99 23.35 -8.18
C VAL A 91 -13.63 22.70 -9.51
N ALA A 92 -13.13 21.47 -9.45
CA ALA A 92 -13.08 20.55 -10.58
C ALA A 92 -13.78 19.23 -10.23
N VAL A 93 -14.47 18.66 -11.21
CA VAL A 93 -15.03 17.31 -11.12
C VAL A 93 -14.19 16.37 -11.98
N ARG A 94 -13.70 15.29 -11.37
CA ARG A 94 -12.91 14.26 -12.04
C ARG A 94 -13.62 12.91 -11.94
N VAL A 95 -14.01 12.36 -13.07
CA VAL A 95 -14.71 11.07 -13.13
C VAL A 95 -13.74 9.99 -13.60
N ARG A 96 -13.69 8.88 -12.87
CA ARG A 96 -12.92 7.69 -13.21
C ARG A 96 -13.81 6.46 -13.09
N ARG A 97 -13.40 5.39 -13.75
CA ARG A 97 -14.13 4.13 -13.75
C ARG A 97 -13.17 2.98 -13.44
N PHE A 98 -13.64 2.03 -12.64
CA PHE A 98 -12.93 0.76 -12.49
C PHE A 98 -13.13 -0.08 -13.75
N GLN A 99 -12.07 -0.72 -14.20
CA GLN A 99 -12.06 -1.51 -15.43
C GLN A 99 -13.12 -2.62 -15.37
N GLY A 100 -13.90 -2.75 -16.44
CA GLY A 100 -14.96 -3.73 -16.54
C GLY A 100 -16.28 -3.37 -15.82
N CYS A 101 -16.35 -2.18 -15.18
CA CYS A 101 -17.57 -1.72 -14.54
C CYS A 101 -18.27 -0.64 -15.38
N ASN A 102 -19.56 -0.83 -15.69
CA ASN A 102 -20.40 0.19 -16.33
C ASN A 102 -19.81 0.80 -17.61
N ASP A 103 -19.31 -0.03 -18.53
CA ASP A 103 -18.56 0.39 -19.73
C ASP A 103 -19.37 1.27 -20.70
N GLY A 104 -20.70 1.27 -20.63
CA GLY A 104 -21.58 2.14 -21.44
C GLY A 104 -21.71 3.58 -20.96
N ILE A 105 -21.09 3.96 -19.81
CA ILE A 105 -21.21 5.32 -19.28
C ILE A 105 -20.18 6.25 -19.95
N ASP A 106 -20.68 7.37 -20.52
CA ASP A 106 -19.84 8.49 -20.95
C ASP A 106 -19.38 9.30 -19.72
N LEU A 107 -18.11 9.12 -19.33
CA LEU A 107 -17.51 9.76 -18.17
C LEU A 107 -17.41 11.29 -18.32
N ASN A 108 -17.18 11.80 -19.54
CA ASN A 108 -17.09 13.23 -19.80
C ASN A 108 -18.46 13.89 -19.63
N ARG A 109 -19.51 13.23 -20.14
CA ARG A 109 -20.89 13.70 -19.97
C ARG A 109 -21.31 13.69 -18.51
N LEU A 110 -20.92 12.66 -17.76
CA LEU A 110 -21.17 12.59 -16.31
C LEU A 110 -20.42 13.71 -15.57
N ALA A 111 -19.14 13.93 -15.89
CA ALA A 111 -18.35 15.01 -15.31
C ALA A 111 -18.97 16.39 -15.58
N ALA A 112 -19.39 16.66 -16.82
CA ALA A 112 -20.03 17.92 -17.19
C ALA A 112 -21.36 18.12 -16.46
N LYS A 113 -22.21 17.07 -16.37
CA LYS A 113 -23.49 17.11 -15.69
C LYS A 113 -23.32 17.42 -14.19
N ILE A 114 -22.45 16.68 -13.50
CA ILE A 114 -22.19 16.88 -12.06
C ILE A 114 -21.48 18.21 -11.83
N GLY A 115 -20.51 18.56 -12.69
CA GLY A 115 -19.81 19.85 -12.66
C GLY A 115 -20.77 21.05 -12.72
N GLY A 116 -21.76 21.01 -13.61
CA GLY A 116 -22.79 22.04 -13.70
C GLY A 116 -23.66 22.18 -12.44
N ILE A 117 -23.85 21.08 -11.69
CA ILE A 117 -24.60 21.10 -10.43
C ILE A 117 -23.76 21.74 -9.31
N VAL A 118 -22.55 21.26 -9.11
CA VAL A 118 -21.70 21.69 -7.98
C VAL A 118 -21.04 23.05 -8.18
N ALA A 119 -21.00 23.54 -9.43
CA ALA A 119 -20.42 24.84 -9.77
C ALA A 119 -21.44 26.00 -9.85
N ARG A 120 -22.68 25.81 -9.40
CA ARG A 120 -23.74 26.85 -9.52
C ARG A 120 -23.30 28.21 -9.00
N ASP A 121 -22.65 28.25 -7.86
CA ASP A 121 -22.24 29.47 -7.15
C ASP A 121 -20.73 29.62 -6.99
N ARG A 122 -19.94 28.92 -7.82
CA ARG A 122 -18.47 28.91 -7.74
C ARG A 122 -17.81 28.80 -9.11
N LYS A 123 -16.56 29.23 -9.23
CA LYS A 123 -15.81 29.11 -10.47
C LYS A 123 -15.29 27.68 -10.65
N VAL A 124 -15.26 27.24 -11.90
CA VAL A 124 -14.61 26.00 -12.31
C VAL A 124 -13.14 26.32 -12.65
N ASP A 125 -12.21 25.58 -12.06
CA ASP A 125 -10.79 25.58 -12.45
C ASP A 125 -10.34 24.14 -12.67
N LEU A 126 -10.07 23.79 -13.93
CA LEU A 126 -9.66 22.43 -14.30
C LEU A 126 -8.16 22.19 -14.15
N THR A 127 -7.39 23.24 -13.91
CA THR A 127 -5.90 23.14 -13.84
C THR A 127 -5.42 23.06 -12.41
N SER A 128 -5.89 23.98 -11.56
CA SER A 128 -5.48 24.07 -10.15
C SER A 128 -6.68 24.40 -9.25
N PRO A 129 -7.65 23.47 -9.13
CA PRO A 129 -8.85 23.70 -8.30
C PRO A 129 -8.49 23.71 -6.81
N ASP A 130 -9.16 24.57 -6.04
CA ASP A 130 -9.11 24.52 -4.57
C ASP A 130 -9.75 23.23 -4.03
N VAL A 131 -10.81 22.75 -4.74
CA VAL A 131 -11.57 21.55 -4.38
C VAL A 131 -11.67 20.62 -5.58
N GLU A 132 -11.14 19.43 -5.47
CA GLU A 132 -11.31 18.38 -6.47
C GLU A 132 -12.35 17.36 -5.99
N LEU A 133 -13.52 17.34 -6.63
CA LEU A 133 -14.54 16.32 -6.42
C LEU A 133 -14.25 15.14 -7.34
N GLY A 134 -13.82 14.03 -6.74
CA GLY A 134 -13.65 12.77 -7.42
C GLY A 134 -14.96 11.98 -7.48
N LEU A 135 -15.29 11.47 -8.66
CA LEU A 135 -16.32 10.47 -8.86
C LEU A 135 -15.66 9.17 -9.33
N PHE A 136 -15.93 8.10 -8.65
CA PHE A 136 -15.45 6.78 -9.03
C PHE A 136 -16.63 5.86 -9.36
N VAL A 137 -16.69 5.44 -10.63
CA VAL A 137 -17.73 4.57 -11.16
C VAL A 137 -17.28 3.12 -11.04
N SER A 138 -17.99 2.35 -10.21
CA SER A 138 -17.77 0.93 -9.96
C SER A 138 -19.12 0.20 -9.98
N ASP A 139 -19.47 -0.54 -8.95
CA ASP A 139 -20.83 -1.06 -8.69
C ASP A 139 -21.84 0.07 -8.45
N ARG A 140 -21.36 1.19 -7.94
CA ARG A 140 -22.06 2.45 -7.72
C ARG A 140 -21.22 3.62 -8.21
N VAL A 141 -21.76 4.84 -8.15
CA VAL A 141 -21.00 6.08 -8.31
C VAL A 141 -20.64 6.60 -6.92
N HIS A 142 -19.36 6.56 -6.58
CA HIS A 142 -18.81 7.03 -5.31
C HIS A 142 -18.30 8.45 -5.43
N PHE A 143 -18.58 9.28 -4.44
CA PHE A 143 -18.18 10.69 -4.38
C PHE A 143 -17.18 10.89 -3.25
N TYR A 144 -16.09 11.57 -3.52
CA TYR A 144 -15.06 11.88 -2.52
C TYR A 144 -14.35 13.19 -2.83
N LEU A 145 -13.89 13.88 -1.81
CA LEU A 145 -12.95 15.00 -1.95
C LEU A 145 -11.53 14.44 -2.00
N ARG A 146 -10.82 14.64 -3.11
CA ARG A 146 -9.44 14.18 -3.23
C ARG A 146 -8.55 14.98 -2.27
N GLU A 147 -7.86 14.27 -1.37
CA GLU A 147 -6.91 14.83 -0.43
C GLU A 147 -5.48 14.36 -0.69
N ALA A 148 -5.30 13.17 -1.33
CA ALA A 148 -3.99 12.68 -1.73
C ALA A 148 -4.05 11.91 -3.06
N GLU A 149 -2.98 12.03 -3.82
CA GLU A 149 -2.64 11.18 -4.96
C GLU A 149 -1.33 10.47 -4.64
N ILE A 150 -1.31 9.15 -4.79
CA ILE A 150 -0.15 8.34 -4.41
C ILE A 150 0.86 8.36 -5.56
N ASP A 151 2.03 8.94 -5.30
CA ASP A 151 3.14 8.90 -6.24
C ASP A 151 3.73 7.48 -6.33
N ARG A 152 3.37 6.80 -7.42
CA ARG A 152 3.84 5.44 -7.70
C ARG A 152 5.18 5.41 -8.42
N SER A 153 5.69 6.56 -8.89
CA SER A 153 7.01 6.65 -9.53
C SER A 153 8.15 6.33 -8.57
N GLN A 154 7.94 6.57 -7.27
CA GLN A 154 8.86 6.19 -6.22
C GLN A 154 9.28 4.71 -6.23
N PHE A 155 8.37 3.81 -6.67
CA PHE A 155 8.67 2.38 -6.77
C PHE A 155 9.56 2.07 -7.97
N GLU A 156 9.45 2.83 -9.06
CA GLU A 156 10.32 2.68 -10.23
C GLU A 156 11.76 3.05 -9.89
N ALA A 157 11.97 4.04 -9.04
CA ALA A 157 13.31 4.47 -8.60
C ALA A 157 14.04 3.40 -7.77
N ARG A 158 13.32 2.42 -7.20
CA ARG A 158 13.88 1.34 -6.39
C ARG A 158 13.75 -0.05 -7.01
N LYS A 159 13.32 -0.13 -8.27
CA LYS A 159 13.22 -1.40 -8.99
C LYS A 159 14.56 -2.11 -9.09
N VAL A 160 14.53 -3.39 -9.39
CA VAL A 160 15.72 -4.27 -9.43
C VAL A 160 16.85 -3.70 -10.28
N ALA A 161 16.52 -3.11 -11.45
CA ALA A 161 17.51 -2.54 -12.37
C ALA A 161 18.24 -1.29 -11.81
N GLU A 162 17.70 -0.64 -10.80
CA GLU A 162 18.31 0.55 -10.18
C GLU A 162 19.18 0.19 -8.95
N ARG A 163 19.30 -1.09 -8.61
CA ARG A 163 20.06 -1.58 -7.46
C ARG A 163 21.49 -1.93 -7.87
N PRO A 164 22.51 -1.56 -7.08
CA PRO A 164 23.91 -1.92 -7.36
C PRO A 164 24.16 -3.43 -7.30
N PHE A 165 23.37 -4.15 -6.51
CA PHE A 165 23.36 -5.61 -6.47
C PHE A 165 21.94 -6.13 -6.73
N PHE A 166 21.79 -7.03 -7.71
CA PHE A 166 20.48 -7.55 -8.07
C PHE A 166 20.50 -9.08 -8.28
N SER A 167 19.34 -9.68 -8.07
CA SER A 167 19.01 -11.04 -8.49
C SER A 167 17.82 -10.95 -9.44
N PRO A 168 17.79 -11.75 -10.53
CA PRO A 168 16.68 -11.73 -11.48
C PRO A 168 15.34 -12.13 -10.84
N ILE A 169 15.39 -12.79 -9.70
CA ILE A 169 14.19 -13.18 -8.92
C ILE A 169 14.10 -12.23 -7.73
N SER A 170 13.34 -11.17 -7.90
CA SER A 170 13.09 -10.19 -6.84
C SER A 170 11.69 -9.62 -7.00
N LEU A 171 10.99 -9.47 -5.88
CA LEU A 171 9.66 -8.88 -5.84
C LEU A 171 9.71 -7.41 -6.29
N HIS A 172 8.73 -7.00 -7.12
CA HIS A 172 8.64 -5.59 -7.52
C HIS A 172 8.37 -4.71 -6.29
N PRO A 173 9.01 -3.52 -6.14
CA PRO A 173 8.93 -2.69 -4.93
C PRO A 173 7.52 -2.42 -4.42
N LYS A 174 6.55 -2.13 -5.31
CA LYS A 174 5.16 -1.90 -4.89
C LYS A 174 4.52 -3.13 -4.22
N PHE A 175 4.87 -4.33 -4.65
CA PHE A 175 4.37 -5.56 -4.02
C PHE A 175 5.13 -5.86 -2.73
N ALA A 176 6.44 -5.62 -2.69
CA ALA A 176 7.22 -5.70 -1.47
C ALA A 176 6.67 -4.74 -0.39
N ARG A 177 6.33 -3.50 -0.78
CA ARG A 177 5.67 -2.53 0.11
C ARG A 177 4.30 -3.03 0.60
N ALA A 178 3.48 -3.60 -0.28
CA ALA A 178 2.20 -4.17 0.12
C ALA A 178 2.37 -5.34 1.11
N VAL A 179 3.36 -6.21 0.90
CA VAL A 179 3.71 -7.29 1.84
C VAL A 179 4.10 -6.71 3.20
N VAL A 180 4.96 -5.69 3.24
CA VAL A 180 5.31 -4.98 4.49
C VAL A 180 4.07 -4.41 5.17
N ASN A 181 3.17 -3.75 4.45
CA ASN A 181 1.96 -3.16 5.02
C ASN A 181 1.03 -4.23 5.61
N MET A 182 0.94 -5.41 4.99
CA MET A 182 0.13 -6.53 5.49
C MET A 182 0.65 -7.14 6.81
N THR A 183 1.87 -6.83 7.23
CA THR A 183 2.39 -7.23 8.55
C THR A 183 1.89 -6.33 9.68
N PHE A 184 1.31 -5.17 9.36
CA PHE A 184 0.87 -4.13 10.31
C PHE A 184 2.03 -3.51 11.13
N ALA A 185 3.29 -3.72 10.73
CA ALA A 185 4.45 -3.18 11.42
C ALA A 185 4.34 -1.65 11.58
N PRO A 186 4.33 -1.10 12.81
CA PRO A 186 4.24 0.34 13.02
C PRO A 186 5.57 1.04 12.69
N ARG A 187 5.54 2.36 12.53
CA ARG A 187 6.78 3.15 12.45
C ARG A 187 7.61 2.97 13.72
N GLY A 188 8.91 2.72 13.55
CA GLY A 188 9.82 2.44 14.64
C GLY A 188 9.72 1.02 15.22
N GLY A 189 8.75 0.21 14.81
CA GLY A 189 8.71 -1.22 15.08
C GLY A 189 9.76 -1.95 14.25
N THR A 190 10.13 -3.17 14.67
CA THR A 190 11.17 -4.00 14.04
C THR A 190 10.57 -5.08 13.16
N LEU A 191 10.98 -5.11 11.89
CA LEU A 191 10.60 -6.14 10.92
C LEU A 191 11.83 -6.97 10.56
N LEU A 192 11.67 -8.29 10.57
CA LEU A 192 12.67 -9.26 10.12
C LEU A 192 12.28 -9.85 8.76
N ASP A 193 13.26 -9.94 7.86
CA ASP A 193 13.21 -10.77 6.66
C ASP A 193 14.27 -11.86 6.76
N PRO A 194 13.90 -13.11 7.13
CA PRO A 194 14.84 -14.20 7.34
C PRO A 194 15.32 -14.89 6.04
N PHE A 195 14.81 -14.48 4.88
CA PHE A 195 15.29 -14.87 3.55
C PHE A 195 15.51 -13.60 2.72
N CYS A 196 16.30 -12.66 3.24
CA CYS A 196 16.32 -11.29 2.74
C CYS A 196 16.83 -11.14 1.29
N GLY A 197 17.60 -12.11 0.80
CA GLY A 197 18.16 -12.06 -0.55
C GLY A 197 18.84 -10.72 -0.84
N THR A 198 18.35 -9.98 -1.83
CA THR A 198 18.87 -8.65 -2.21
C THR A 198 18.24 -7.48 -1.45
N GLY A 199 17.44 -7.75 -0.42
CA GLY A 199 16.85 -6.74 0.46
C GLY A 199 15.60 -6.05 -0.06
N GLY A 200 14.89 -6.62 -1.04
CA GLY A 200 13.73 -5.98 -1.66
C GLY A 200 12.63 -5.57 -0.68
N ILE A 201 12.30 -6.43 0.29
CA ILE A 201 11.31 -6.18 1.33
C ILE A 201 11.87 -5.17 2.36
N LEU A 202 13.12 -5.33 2.77
CA LEU A 202 13.77 -4.48 3.77
C LEU A 202 13.90 -3.01 3.29
N ILE A 203 14.23 -2.80 2.02
CA ILE A 203 14.27 -1.47 1.39
C ILE A 203 12.91 -0.77 1.53
N GLU A 204 11.83 -1.48 1.24
CA GLU A 204 10.49 -0.91 1.29
C GLU A 204 10.01 -0.68 2.75
N ALA A 205 10.38 -1.55 3.68
CA ALA A 205 10.09 -1.38 5.11
C ALA A 205 10.85 -0.17 5.69
N ALA A 206 12.16 -0.08 5.46
CA ALA A 206 12.98 1.04 5.94
C ALA A 206 12.53 2.39 5.34
N SER A 207 12.09 2.41 4.06
CA SER A 207 11.59 3.63 3.40
C SER A 207 10.35 4.24 4.08
N ILE A 208 9.63 3.48 4.89
CA ILE A 208 8.45 3.97 5.65
C ILE A 208 8.73 4.09 7.15
N GLY A 209 10.00 4.00 7.55
CA GLY A 209 10.41 4.21 8.93
C GLY A 209 10.20 3.00 9.84
N VAL A 210 10.09 1.80 9.30
CA VAL A 210 10.16 0.53 10.05
C VAL A 210 11.63 0.19 10.22
N LYS A 211 12.06 -0.23 11.41
CA LYS A 211 13.39 -0.77 11.67
C LYS A 211 13.50 -2.14 11.03
N VAL A 212 14.63 -2.44 10.43
CA VAL A 212 14.76 -3.67 9.66
C VAL A 212 15.94 -4.50 10.11
N CYS A 213 15.69 -5.81 10.21
CA CYS A 213 16.68 -6.85 10.37
C CYS A 213 16.55 -7.84 9.20
N GLY A 214 17.66 -8.42 8.78
CA GLY A 214 17.64 -9.40 7.70
C GLY A 214 18.66 -10.49 7.86
N SER A 215 18.34 -11.68 7.37
CA SER A 215 19.30 -12.75 7.21
C SER A 215 19.11 -13.50 5.90
N ASP A 216 20.17 -14.12 5.45
CA ASP A 216 20.18 -15.07 4.35
C ASP A 216 21.28 -16.09 4.64
N ILE A 217 21.11 -17.33 4.18
CA ILE A 217 22.12 -18.36 4.32
C ILE A 217 23.35 -18.08 3.44
N SER A 218 23.19 -17.26 2.40
CA SER A 218 24.24 -16.88 1.46
C SER A 218 24.93 -15.58 1.88
N PRO A 219 26.26 -15.62 2.21
CA PRO A 219 27.02 -14.39 2.49
C PRO A 219 26.94 -13.36 1.36
N THR A 220 26.93 -13.81 0.11
CA THR A 220 26.85 -12.94 -1.07
C THR A 220 25.50 -12.18 -1.11
N MET A 221 24.40 -12.79 -0.68
CA MET A 221 23.11 -12.13 -0.63
C MET A 221 23.07 -11.09 0.49
N VAL A 222 23.59 -11.41 1.67
CA VAL A 222 23.67 -10.45 2.79
C VAL A 222 24.53 -9.24 2.42
N ASP A 223 25.72 -9.45 1.83
CA ASP A 223 26.57 -8.35 1.36
C ASP A 223 25.88 -7.51 0.28
N GLY A 224 25.16 -8.16 -0.64
CA GLY A 224 24.38 -7.49 -1.67
C GLY A 224 23.21 -6.69 -1.10
N CYS A 225 22.52 -7.22 -0.09
CA CYS A 225 21.47 -6.51 0.64
C CYS A 225 22.01 -5.25 1.30
N ILE A 226 23.13 -5.35 2.04
CA ILE A 226 23.80 -4.21 2.68
C ILE A 226 24.14 -3.12 1.66
N ARG A 227 24.76 -3.47 0.54
CA ARG A 227 25.09 -2.52 -0.54
C ARG A 227 23.85 -1.82 -1.09
N ASN A 228 22.76 -2.53 -1.24
CA ASN A 228 21.50 -1.95 -1.71
C ASN A 228 20.89 -0.98 -0.68
N MET A 229 20.89 -1.34 0.62
CA MET A 229 20.44 -0.46 1.70
C MET A 229 21.26 0.83 1.75
N GLU A 230 22.59 0.72 1.69
CA GLU A 230 23.51 1.86 1.67
C GLU A 230 23.30 2.75 0.43
N HIS A 231 23.10 2.16 -0.76
CA HIS A 231 22.83 2.90 -1.99
C HIS A 231 21.61 3.81 -1.87
N PHE A 232 20.53 3.30 -1.26
CA PHE A 232 19.31 4.09 -1.01
C PHE A 232 19.38 4.91 0.28
N GLN A 233 20.51 4.91 0.99
CA GLN A 233 20.72 5.62 2.26
C GLN A 233 19.67 5.26 3.33
N LEU A 234 19.30 3.97 3.38
CA LEU A 234 18.31 3.43 4.30
C LEU A 234 19.01 2.77 5.50
N PRO A 235 18.59 3.08 6.73
CA PRO A 235 19.13 2.45 7.92
C PRO A 235 18.68 1.00 8.05
N TYR A 236 19.50 0.18 8.70
CA TYR A 236 19.15 -1.16 9.16
C TYR A 236 19.73 -1.40 10.56
N GLU A 237 19.09 -2.25 11.35
CA GLU A 237 19.53 -2.57 12.71
C GLU A 237 20.56 -3.69 12.69
N ARG A 238 20.29 -4.76 11.92
CA ARG A 238 21.15 -5.94 11.87
C ARG A 238 20.98 -6.74 10.57
N MET A 239 22.10 -7.13 9.95
CA MET A 239 22.16 -8.01 8.79
C MET A 239 23.13 -9.14 9.08
N GLU A 240 22.70 -10.40 8.98
CA GLU A 240 23.51 -11.56 9.38
C GLU A 240 23.43 -12.70 8.37
N VAL A 241 24.54 -13.41 8.22
CA VAL A 241 24.54 -14.69 7.53
C VAL A 241 24.07 -15.75 8.53
N ALA A 242 22.84 -16.25 8.35
CA ALA A 242 22.25 -17.20 9.28
C ALA A 242 21.32 -18.18 8.59
N ASP A 243 21.24 -19.39 9.11
CA ASP A 243 20.20 -20.35 8.76
C ASP A 243 18.86 -19.93 9.42
N ILE A 244 17.75 -20.28 8.77
CA ILE A 244 16.42 -19.99 9.29
C ILE A 244 16.16 -20.57 10.69
N GLY A 245 16.82 -21.68 11.04
CA GLY A 245 16.74 -22.28 12.37
C GLY A 245 17.42 -21.48 13.48
N ASP A 246 18.30 -20.56 13.14
CA ASP A 246 19.10 -19.80 14.10
C ASP A 246 18.56 -18.38 14.38
N ILE A 247 17.52 -17.94 13.67
CA ILE A 247 17.01 -16.56 13.76
C ILE A 247 16.60 -16.13 15.16
N GLY A 248 16.08 -17.06 15.98
CA GLY A 248 15.70 -16.77 17.36
C GLY A 248 16.89 -16.39 18.23
N SER A 249 18.03 -17.09 18.07
CA SER A 249 19.27 -16.78 18.79
C SER A 249 19.97 -15.53 18.27
N VAL A 250 19.82 -15.23 16.97
CA VAL A 250 20.45 -14.10 16.31
C VAL A 250 19.69 -12.79 16.56
N PHE A 251 18.38 -12.76 16.35
CA PHE A 251 17.61 -11.52 16.38
C PHE A 251 16.74 -11.33 17.63
N GLY A 252 16.43 -12.42 18.36
CA GLY A 252 15.50 -12.37 19.48
C GLY A 252 14.06 -12.11 19.00
N ARG A 253 13.32 -11.23 19.72
CA ARG A 253 11.95 -10.89 19.42
C ARG A 253 11.86 -9.73 18.44
N VAL A 254 10.89 -9.80 17.51
CA VAL A 254 10.57 -8.76 16.51
C VAL A 254 9.06 -8.54 16.44
N ASP A 255 8.65 -7.34 16.03
CA ASP A 255 7.23 -6.98 15.91
C ASP A 255 6.57 -7.60 14.68
N ALA A 256 7.33 -7.87 13.64
CA ALA A 256 6.81 -8.37 12.36
C ALA A 256 7.84 -9.21 11.60
N VAL A 257 7.35 -10.12 10.78
CA VAL A 257 8.14 -10.85 9.79
C VAL A 257 7.47 -10.73 8.42
N ALA A 258 8.25 -10.35 7.42
CA ALA A 258 7.83 -10.35 6.02
C ALA A 258 8.96 -10.96 5.18
N THR A 259 8.64 -11.95 4.36
CA THR A 259 9.65 -12.67 3.60
C THR A 259 9.11 -13.26 2.30
N ASP A 260 10.01 -13.51 1.36
CA ASP A 260 9.78 -14.17 0.08
C ASP A 260 10.68 -15.41 -0.01
N PRO A 261 10.29 -16.55 0.61
CA PRO A 261 11.13 -17.72 0.74
C PRO A 261 11.39 -18.40 -0.61
N PRO A 262 12.45 -19.23 -0.74
CA PRO A 262 12.81 -19.86 -2.00
C PRO A 262 11.74 -20.85 -2.52
N TYR A 263 11.51 -20.83 -3.86
CA TYR A 263 10.50 -21.69 -4.54
C TYR A 263 11.09 -22.98 -5.16
N GLY A 264 12.36 -23.29 -4.91
CA GLY A 264 13.00 -24.56 -5.31
C GLY A 264 13.48 -24.70 -6.75
N ARG A 265 13.12 -23.82 -7.71
CA ARG A 265 13.55 -23.97 -9.11
C ARG A 265 14.74 -23.09 -9.52
N ALA A 266 15.00 -22.02 -8.82
CA ALA A 266 16.04 -21.05 -9.17
C ALA A 266 16.78 -20.47 -7.94
N THR A 267 16.41 -20.89 -6.74
CA THR A 267 17.04 -20.49 -5.47
C THR A 267 17.64 -21.70 -4.78
N SER A 268 18.81 -21.53 -4.16
CA SER A 268 19.48 -22.62 -3.46
C SER A 268 18.75 -22.95 -2.17
N THR A 269 18.13 -24.12 -2.10
CA THR A 269 17.59 -24.70 -0.86
C THR A 269 18.63 -25.51 -0.09
N MET A 270 19.93 -25.45 -0.48
CA MET A 270 21.00 -26.33 0.04
C MET A 270 20.67 -27.83 -0.06
N LYS A 271 19.79 -28.20 -1.00
CA LYS A 271 19.23 -29.55 -1.24
C LYS A 271 18.21 -30.02 -0.20
N GLU A 272 17.78 -29.15 0.74
CA GLU A 272 16.68 -29.44 1.66
C GLU A 272 15.36 -29.50 0.89
N PRO A 273 14.47 -30.49 1.14
CA PRO A 273 13.13 -30.51 0.56
C PRO A 273 12.33 -29.27 1.00
N LEU A 274 11.61 -28.63 0.05
CA LEU A 274 10.87 -27.39 0.31
C LEU A 274 9.88 -27.48 1.48
N GLY A 275 9.22 -28.64 1.64
CA GLY A 275 8.27 -28.84 2.73
C GLY A 275 8.96 -28.76 4.09
N GLU A 276 10.11 -29.42 4.24
CA GLU A 276 10.90 -29.42 5.48
C GLU A 276 11.43 -28.01 5.79
N LEU A 277 11.93 -27.30 4.77
CA LEU A 277 12.37 -25.91 4.92
C LEU A 277 11.22 -25.00 5.40
N TYR A 278 10.03 -25.14 4.82
CA TYR A 278 8.88 -24.28 5.19
C TYR A 278 8.36 -24.62 6.60
N ASP A 279 8.28 -25.89 6.97
CA ASP A 279 7.88 -26.30 8.32
C ASP A 279 8.86 -25.75 9.37
N ARG A 280 10.17 -25.85 9.10
CA ARG A 280 11.22 -25.31 9.95
C ARG A 280 11.17 -23.78 10.02
N ALA A 281 10.93 -23.11 8.86
CA ALA A 281 10.81 -21.67 8.79
C ALA A 281 9.61 -21.16 9.60
N MET A 282 8.45 -21.79 9.47
CA MET A 282 7.23 -21.40 10.22
C MET A 282 7.44 -21.59 11.74
N GLY A 283 8.13 -22.66 12.16
CA GLY A 283 8.51 -22.87 13.56
C GLY A 283 9.36 -21.71 14.09
N SER A 284 10.49 -21.45 13.42
CA SER A 284 11.43 -20.39 13.84
C SER A 284 10.81 -18.98 13.80
N ILE A 285 10.00 -18.68 12.79
CA ILE A 285 9.27 -17.40 12.70
C ILE A 285 8.29 -17.26 13.86
N SER A 286 7.56 -18.33 14.21
CA SER A 286 6.63 -18.30 15.33
C SER A 286 7.31 -18.03 16.68
N GLU A 287 8.58 -18.43 16.83
CA GLU A 287 9.36 -18.20 18.05
C GLU A 287 9.84 -16.75 18.20
N VAL A 288 10.12 -16.06 17.10
CA VAL A 288 10.65 -14.68 17.12
C VAL A 288 9.56 -13.61 17.11
N LEU A 289 8.33 -13.94 16.73
CA LEU A 289 7.23 -12.97 16.74
C LEU A 289 6.76 -12.68 18.16
N ASP A 290 6.63 -11.40 18.51
CA ASP A 290 5.90 -10.97 19.69
C ASP A 290 4.39 -11.23 19.49
N ARG A 291 3.73 -11.76 20.53
CA ARG A 291 2.30 -12.11 20.51
C ARG A 291 1.43 -10.94 20.95
#